data_e7bd2a626d7ff91e594664f5786adb1a
#
_entry.id   e7bd2a626d7ff91e594664f5786adb1a
#
_cell.length_a   1.000
_cell.length_b   1.000
_cell.length_c   1.000
_cell.angle_alpha   90.00
_cell.angle_beta   90.00
_cell.angle_gamma   90.00
#
_symmetry.space_group_name_H-M   'P 1'
#
loop_
_entity.id
_entity.type
_entity.pdbx_description
1 polymer ?
#
loop_
_entity_poly.entity_id
_entity_poly.type
_entity_poly.pdbx_seq_one_letter_code
_entity_poly.pdbx_strand_id
1 'polypeptide(L)'
;MAIDAAVAAVTDFTRVAQEMLRNGSTFQWSTVTLLGLVIYVYAVEVERRRWDIVLAGLAFWLMDWFNEIVNALVLHFTDRAAIWTITGSTSYLILIGLCIEITFLFLISGVVFVKMLPADKEMRIFGIPNRWVMVLGFSLFCVFVEILLHATGFFHWEYWWWNVPFIPLIVLLGYATFFAVAAWVFDMGNDLRRQLTVVGSMAAIDLTGIIVFGPVLGWI
;
A
#
# COMPACT_ATOMS: atom_id res chain seq x y z
N MET A 1 -23.69 -40.08 -0.87
CA MET A 1 -24.05 -38.72 -1.33
C MET A 1 -22.82 -37.85 -1.07
N ALA A 2 -21.91 -37.82 -2.04
CA ALA A 2 -20.68 -37.03 -1.98
C ALA A 2 -21.10 -35.60 -2.21
N ILE A 3 -20.83 -34.73 -1.22
CA ILE A 3 -20.88 -33.28 -1.40
C ILE A 3 -19.61 -32.97 -2.18
N ASP A 4 -19.72 -32.82 -3.50
CA ASP A 4 -18.71 -32.17 -4.30
C ASP A 4 -18.59 -30.75 -3.73
N ALA A 5 -17.57 -30.54 -2.89
CA ALA A 5 -17.09 -29.21 -2.61
C ALA A 5 -16.58 -28.69 -3.96
N ALA A 6 -17.41 -27.92 -4.64
CA ALA A 6 -16.95 -27.17 -5.80
C ALA A 6 -15.75 -26.34 -5.33
N VAL A 7 -14.56 -26.75 -5.74
CA VAL A 7 -13.35 -25.93 -5.63
C VAL A 7 -13.73 -24.61 -6.29
N ALA A 8 -13.81 -23.54 -5.50
CA ALA A 8 -14.21 -22.25 -6.02
C ALA A 8 -13.16 -21.86 -7.07
N ALA A 9 -13.57 -21.87 -8.33
CA ALA A 9 -12.66 -21.51 -9.42
C ALA A 9 -12.09 -20.11 -9.19
N VAL A 10 -10.80 -19.94 -9.51
CA VAL A 10 -10.13 -18.64 -9.47
C VAL A 10 -10.95 -17.64 -10.29
N THR A 11 -11.16 -16.43 -9.76
CA THR A 11 -11.93 -15.38 -10.46
C THR A 11 -11.25 -14.96 -11.75
N ASP A 12 -12.02 -14.45 -12.71
CA ASP A 12 -11.47 -13.99 -13.98
C ASP A 12 -10.47 -12.84 -13.80
N PHE A 13 -10.71 -11.90 -12.89
CA PHE A 13 -9.78 -10.81 -12.61
C PHE A 13 -8.48 -11.31 -12.01
N THR A 14 -8.54 -12.21 -11.03
CA THR A 14 -7.35 -12.84 -10.45
C THR A 14 -6.57 -13.61 -11.51
N ARG A 15 -7.21 -14.36 -12.40
CA ARG A 15 -6.55 -15.08 -13.49
C ARG A 15 -5.83 -14.13 -14.45
N VAL A 16 -6.47 -13.04 -14.88
CA VAL A 16 -5.84 -12.01 -15.73
C VAL A 16 -4.62 -11.40 -15.02
N ALA A 17 -4.74 -11.07 -13.74
CA ALA A 17 -3.63 -10.51 -12.97
C ALA A 17 -2.47 -11.51 -12.82
N GLN A 18 -2.74 -12.81 -12.64
CA GLN A 18 -1.71 -13.86 -12.60
C GLN A 18 -0.95 -13.97 -13.93
N GLU A 19 -1.63 -13.83 -15.07
CA GLU A 19 -0.99 -13.82 -16.41
C GLU A 19 -0.08 -12.60 -16.61
N MET A 20 -0.38 -11.48 -15.95
CA MET A 20 0.42 -10.25 -15.98
C MET A 20 1.56 -10.23 -14.96
N LEU A 21 1.53 -11.12 -13.98
CA LEU A 21 2.44 -11.08 -12.83
C LEU A 21 3.90 -11.20 -13.28
N ARG A 22 4.73 -10.25 -12.85
CA ARG A 22 6.18 -10.19 -13.11
C ARG A 22 6.56 -10.17 -14.60
N ASN A 23 5.64 -9.68 -15.43
CA ASN A 23 5.88 -9.51 -16.87
C ASN A 23 6.24 -8.05 -17.17
N GLY A 24 7.44 -7.80 -17.66
CA GLY A 24 7.95 -6.46 -18.02
C GLY A 24 7.78 -6.10 -19.50
N SER A 25 7.04 -6.89 -20.29
CA SER A 25 6.90 -6.65 -21.74
C SER A 25 6.08 -5.38 -22.07
N THR A 26 5.33 -4.86 -21.11
CA THR A 26 4.44 -3.69 -21.21
C THR A 26 5.04 -2.42 -20.60
N PHE A 27 6.37 -2.30 -20.57
CA PHE A 27 7.06 -1.17 -19.96
C PHE A 27 6.57 0.18 -20.49
N GLN A 28 6.33 1.13 -19.57
CA GLN A 28 5.86 2.49 -19.87
C GLN A 28 6.88 3.53 -19.38
N TRP A 29 7.20 4.51 -20.21
CA TRP A 29 8.13 5.58 -19.86
C TRP A 29 7.66 6.47 -18.69
N SER A 30 6.35 6.52 -18.42
CA SER A 30 5.79 7.18 -17.24
C SER A 30 6.39 6.67 -15.93
N THR A 31 6.74 5.38 -15.86
CA THR A 31 7.42 4.76 -14.71
C THR A 31 8.78 5.41 -14.41
N VAL A 32 9.55 5.76 -15.46
CA VAL A 32 10.83 6.48 -15.29
C VAL A 32 10.60 7.88 -14.73
N THR A 33 9.53 8.56 -15.17
CA THR A 33 9.16 9.87 -14.63
C THR A 33 8.79 9.77 -13.16
N LEU A 34 7.98 8.78 -12.78
CA LEU A 34 7.62 8.53 -11.38
C LEU A 34 8.85 8.21 -10.52
N LEU A 35 9.76 7.38 -11.02
CA LEU A 35 11.04 7.11 -10.33
C LEU A 35 11.84 8.39 -10.12
N GLY A 36 11.92 9.25 -11.14
CA GLY A 36 12.58 10.57 -11.03
C GLY A 36 11.95 11.44 -9.95
N LEU A 37 10.61 11.43 -9.83
CA LEU A 37 9.90 12.15 -8.77
C LEU A 37 10.18 11.55 -7.38
N VAL A 38 10.20 10.22 -7.24
CA VAL A 38 10.59 9.56 -5.97
C VAL A 38 11.98 10.01 -5.55
N ILE A 39 12.97 9.90 -6.46
CA ILE A 39 14.35 10.30 -6.19
C ILE A 39 14.39 11.78 -5.76
N TYR A 40 13.72 12.66 -6.49
CA TYR A 40 13.69 14.09 -6.18
C TYR A 40 13.10 14.37 -4.79
N VAL A 41 11.93 13.80 -4.49
CA VAL A 41 11.23 14.02 -3.21
C VAL A 41 12.09 13.59 -2.03
N TYR A 42 12.69 12.39 -2.10
CA TYR A 42 13.55 11.89 -1.03
C TYR A 42 14.90 12.63 -0.95
N ALA A 43 15.55 12.93 -2.09
CA ALA A 43 16.82 13.65 -2.12
C ALA A 43 16.71 15.03 -1.46
N VAL A 44 15.61 15.76 -1.68
CA VAL A 44 15.36 17.07 -1.05
C VAL A 44 15.29 16.93 0.49
N GLU A 45 14.63 15.91 1.01
CA GLU A 45 14.51 15.73 2.46
C GLU A 45 15.82 15.21 3.09
N VAL A 46 16.57 14.36 2.37
CA VAL A 46 17.91 13.91 2.76
C VAL A 46 18.91 15.08 2.80
N GLU A 47 18.91 15.95 1.79
CA GLU A 47 19.74 17.16 1.75
C GLU A 47 19.46 18.06 2.96
N ARG A 48 18.17 18.23 3.31
CA ARG A 48 17.71 18.99 4.47
C ARG A 48 17.91 18.28 5.81
N ARG A 49 18.42 17.05 5.79
CA ARG A 49 18.57 16.18 6.97
C ARG A 49 17.26 15.92 7.72
N ARG A 50 16.13 15.96 7.03
CA ARG A 50 14.81 15.70 7.58
C ARG A 50 14.52 14.18 7.61
N TRP A 51 15.30 13.47 8.43
CA TRP A 51 15.18 12.03 8.58
C TRP A 51 13.82 11.60 9.13
N ASP A 52 13.19 12.46 9.92
CA ASP A 52 11.82 12.29 10.41
C ASP A 52 10.82 12.12 9.26
N ILE A 53 10.93 12.94 8.20
CA ILE A 53 10.10 12.85 7.00
C ILE A 53 10.45 11.62 6.16
N VAL A 54 11.74 11.38 5.93
CA VAL A 54 12.23 10.25 5.13
C VAL A 54 11.75 8.94 5.73
N LEU A 55 11.96 8.73 7.03
CA LEU A 55 11.60 7.48 7.71
C LEU A 55 10.09 7.30 7.83
N ALA A 56 9.34 8.38 8.05
CA ALA A 56 7.88 8.30 8.05
C ALA A 56 7.30 7.98 6.67
N GLY A 57 7.88 8.53 5.60
CA GLY A 57 7.51 8.16 4.22
C GLY A 57 7.80 6.71 3.91
N LEU A 58 8.96 6.19 4.35
CA LEU A 58 9.30 4.77 4.23
C LEU A 58 8.38 3.89 5.06
N ALA A 59 7.99 4.30 6.27
CA ALA A 59 7.05 3.54 7.10
C ALA A 59 5.67 3.40 6.43
N PHE A 60 5.19 4.47 5.77
CA PHE A 60 3.97 4.41 4.96
C PHE A 60 4.06 3.36 3.85
N TRP A 61 5.13 3.40 3.09
CA TRP A 61 5.39 2.49 1.99
C TRP A 61 5.58 1.03 2.43
N LEU A 62 6.27 0.78 3.53
CA LEU A 62 6.42 -0.57 4.10
C LEU A 62 5.07 -1.12 4.58
N MET A 63 4.19 -0.29 5.15
CA MET A 63 2.85 -0.73 5.53
C MET A 63 2.01 -1.17 4.32
N ASP A 64 2.20 -0.53 3.16
CA ASP A 64 1.62 -0.97 1.90
C ASP A 64 2.15 -2.35 1.50
N TRP A 65 3.47 -2.56 1.50
CA TRP A 65 4.06 -3.86 1.20
C TRP A 65 3.55 -4.97 2.13
N PHE A 66 3.42 -4.68 3.42
CA PHE A 66 2.83 -5.62 4.36
C PHE A 66 1.42 -6.03 3.95
N ASN A 67 0.57 -5.08 3.60
CA ASN A 67 -0.80 -5.36 3.16
C ASN A 67 -0.84 -6.12 1.83
N GLU A 68 0.08 -5.84 0.92
CA GLU A 68 0.17 -6.55 -0.36
C GLU A 68 0.64 -8.00 -0.20
N ILE A 69 1.55 -8.27 0.73
CA ILE A 69 1.91 -9.65 1.09
C ILE A 69 0.68 -10.37 1.66
N VAL A 70 -0.07 -9.74 2.57
CA VAL A 70 -1.31 -10.32 3.12
C VAL A 70 -2.33 -10.55 2.01
N ASN A 71 -2.50 -9.61 1.10
CA ASN A 71 -3.38 -9.73 -0.06
C ASN A 71 -3.03 -10.95 -0.94
N ALA A 72 -1.76 -11.14 -1.24
CA ALA A 72 -1.29 -12.28 -2.01
C ALA A 72 -1.46 -13.62 -1.25
N LEU A 73 -1.26 -13.62 0.08
CA LEU A 73 -1.51 -14.81 0.91
C LEU A 73 -2.99 -15.18 0.97
N VAL A 74 -3.90 -14.20 0.94
CA VAL A 74 -5.35 -14.50 0.85
C VAL A 74 -5.66 -15.26 -0.43
N LEU A 75 -5.07 -14.89 -1.56
CA LEU A 75 -5.22 -15.66 -2.80
C LEU A 75 -4.73 -17.10 -2.61
N HIS A 76 -3.53 -17.28 -2.05
CA HIS A 76 -2.95 -18.60 -1.82
C HIS A 76 -3.83 -19.50 -0.93
N PHE A 77 -4.33 -18.98 0.19
CA PHE A 77 -5.12 -19.78 1.15
C PHE A 77 -6.56 -20.02 0.72
N THR A 78 -7.11 -19.16 -0.14
CA THR A 78 -8.50 -19.31 -0.61
C THR A 78 -8.62 -20.08 -1.92
N ASP A 79 -7.53 -20.19 -2.68
CA ASP A 79 -7.52 -20.72 -4.05
C ASP A 79 -8.60 -20.08 -4.95
N ARG A 80 -9.03 -18.87 -4.61
CA ARG A 80 -10.11 -18.17 -5.27
C ARG A 80 -9.71 -16.80 -5.81
N ALA A 81 -9.34 -15.89 -4.92
CA ALA A 81 -8.99 -14.51 -5.28
C ALA A 81 -8.15 -13.84 -4.20
N ALA A 82 -7.34 -12.86 -4.58
CA ALA A 82 -6.82 -11.85 -3.66
C ALA A 82 -7.97 -10.93 -3.19
N ILE A 83 -7.75 -10.12 -2.14
CA ILE A 83 -8.77 -9.16 -1.69
C ILE A 83 -8.98 -8.10 -2.77
N TRP A 84 -7.88 -7.65 -3.39
CA TRP A 84 -7.86 -6.76 -4.55
C TRP A 84 -6.85 -7.22 -5.59
N THR A 85 -7.12 -6.91 -6.85
CA THR A 85 -6.32 -7.29 -8.01
C THR A 85 -6.14 -6.11 -8.97
N ILE A 86 -5.01 -6.08 -9.68
CA ILE A 86 -4.75 -5.14 -10.77
C ILE A 86 -4.80 -5.90 -12.09
N THR A 87 -5.67 -5.43 -13.00
CA THR A 87 -5.79 -5.96 -14.37
C THR A 87 -5.51 -4.89 -15.42
N GLY A 88 -5.33 -3.65 -14.99
CA GLY A 88 -5.00 -2.54 -15.88
C GLY A 88 -3.58 -2.59 -16.41
N SER A 89 -3.32 -1.83 -17.48
CA SER A 89 -1.99 -1.75 -18.08
C SER A 89 -0.98 -1.13 -17.13
N THR A 90 0.09 -1.85 -16.83
CA THR A 90 1.21 -1.43 -15.96
C THR A 90 2.54 -1.82 -16.57
N SER A 91 3.62 -1.14 -16.19
CA SER A 91 4.98 -1.51 -16.60
C SER A 91 5.45 -2.81 -15.96
N TYR A 92 4.99 -3.08 -14.74
CA TYR A 92 5.37 -4.30 -14.03
C TYR A 92 4.44 -4.56 -12.84
N LEU A 93 3.73 -5.66 -12.86
CA LEU A 93 2.94 -6.14 -11.72
C LEU A 93 3.85 -6.96 -10.80
N ILE A 94 4.11 -6.45 -9.60
CA ILE A 94 5.08 -7.01 -8.65
C ILE A 94 4.45 -8.14 -7.84
N LEU A 95 3.30 -7.83 -7.22
CA LEU A 95 2.40 -8.75 -6.52
C LEU A 95 1.00 -8.58 -7.13
N ILE A 96 0.09 -9.48 -6.81
CA ILE A 96 -1.24 -9.55 -7.43
C ILE A 96 -2.04 -8.23 -7.36
N GLY A 97 -1.81 -7.43 -6.33
CA GLY A 97 -2.44 -6.13 -6.10
C GLY A 97 -1.47 -4.94 -6.17
N LEU A 98 -0.18 -5.16 -6.44
CA LEU A 98 0.86 -4.13 -6.39
C LEU A 98 1.61 -4.02 -7.71
N CYS A 99 1.45 -2.89 -8.39
CA CYS A 99 2.28 -2.54 -9.54
C CYS A 99 3.37 -1.50 -9.20
N ILE A 100 4.35 -1.38 -10.08
CA ILE A 100 5.50 -0.49 -9.87
C ILE A 100 5.09 0.99 -9.78
N GLU A 101 4.07 1.40 -10.52
CA GLU A 101 3.55 2.77 -10.50
C GLU A 101 2.92 3.09 -9.14
N ILE A 102 2.11 2.18 -8.58
CA ILE A 102 1.49 2.34 -7.26
C ILE A 102 2.57 2.39 -6.17
N THR A 103 3.55 1.49 -6.21
CA THR A 103 4.70 1.51 -5.29
C THR A 103 5.40 2.87 -5.27
N PHE A 104 5.65 3.49 -6.44
CA PHE A 104 6.28 4.81 -6.49
C PHE A 104 5.36 5.92 -5.99
N LEU A 105 4.07 5.86 -6.31
CA LEU A 105 3.09 6.81 -5.80
C LEU A 105 2.99 6.74 -4.26
N PHE A 106 3.06 5.56 -3.68
CA PHE A 106 2.99 5.39 -2.23
C PHE A 106 4.26 5.89 -1.53
N LEU A 107 5.45 5.71 -2.12
CA LEU A 107 6.66 6.34 -1.64
C LEU A 107 6.51 7.87 -1.56
N ILE A 108 5.96 8.50 -2.59
CA ILE A 108 5.72 9.94 -2.62
C ILE A 108 4.63 10.34 -1.62
N SER A 109 3.52 9.59 -1.58
CA SER A 109 2.35 9.90 -0.76
C SER A 109 2.67 9.94 0.73
N GLY A 110 3.52 9.04 1.22
CA GLY A 110 3.96 9.04 2.61
C GLY A 110 4.71 10.33 2.99
N VAL A 111 5.61 10.81 2.13
CA VAL A 111 6.34 12.07 2.33
C VAL A 111 5.38 13.27 2.25
N VAL A 112 4.50 13.30 1.26
CA VAL A 112 3.51 14.39 1.10
C VAL A 112 2.61 14.46 2.32
N PHE A 113 2.08 13.34 2.78
CA PHE A 113 1.21 13.28 3.95
C PHE A 113 1.86 13.88 5.20
N VAL A 114 3.06 13.44 5.58
CA VAL A 114 3.70 13.93 6.81
C VAL A 114 4.09 15.40 6.71
N LYS A 115 4.38 15.91 5.52
CA LYS A 115 4.64 17.34 5.30
C LYS A 115 3.38 18.20 5.40
N MET A 116 2.20 17.63 5.24
CA MET A 116 0.91 18.30 5.40
C MET A 116 0.38 18.25 6.84
N LEU A 117 1.01 17.47 7.73
CA LEU A 117 0.60 17.41 9.12
C LEU A 117 0.82 18.77 9.81
N PRO A 118 -0.16 19.26 10.61
CA PRO A 118 0.03 20.46 11.42
C PRO A 118 1.26 20.34 12.33
N ALA A 119 2.04 21.42 12.44
CA ALA A 119 3.25 21.45 13.27
C ALA A 119 2.93 21.21 14.76
N ASP A 120 1.84 21.76 15.24
CA ASP A 120 1.34 21.50 16.59
C ASP A 120 0.52 20.21 16.61
N LYS A 121 1.11 19.14 17.15
CA LYS A 121 0.45 17.83 17.26
C LYS A 121 -0.73 17.82 18.25
N GLU A 122 -0.76 18.74 19.22
CA GLU A 122 -1.84 18.85 20.20
C GLU A 122 -3.04 19.66 19.68
N MET A 123 -2.88 20.32 18.53
CA MET A 123 -3.97 21.04 17.86
C MET A 123 -5.16 20.12 17.61
N ARG A 124 -6.36 20.58 17.89
CA ARG A 124 -7.61 19.89 17.63
C ARG A 124 -8.40 20.56 16.51
N ILE A 125 -8.97 19.76 15.64
CA ILE A 125 -9.87 20.17 14.54
C ILE A 125 -11.26 19.65 14.90
N PHE A 126 -12.22 20.52 15.11
CA PHE A 126 -13.57 20.15 15.61
C PHE A 126 -13.55 19.28 16.88
N GLY A 127 -12.60 19.52 17.79
CA GLY A 127 -12.46 18.74 19.03
C GLY A 127 -11.73 17.38 18.86
N ILE A 128 -11.40 16.98 17.65
CA ILE A 128 -10.68 15.71 17.33
C ILE A 128 -9.18 16.02 17.19
N PRO A 129 -8.26 15.17 17.71
CA PRO A 129 -6.84 15.36 17.47
C PRO A 129 -6.53 15.44 15.96
N ASN A 130 -5.75 16.42 15.53
CA ASN A 130 -5.51 16.69 14.11
C ASN A 130 -4.93 15.47 13.37
N ARG A 131 -4.11 14.63 14.03
CA ARG A 131 -3.55 13.41 13.41
C ARG A 131 -4.65 12.50 12.88
N TRP A 132 -5.71 12.27 13.65
CA TRP A 132 -6.82 11.43 13.22
C TRP A 132 -7.65 12.07 12.11
N VAL A 133 -7.84 13.40 12.15
CA VAL A 133 -8.54 14.11 11.06
C VAL A 133 -7.76 13.98 9.76
N MET A 134 -6.43 14.14 9.81
CA MET A 134 -5.56 13.99 8.64
C MET A 134 -5.50 12.55 8.16
N VAL A 135 -5.34 11.58 9.05
CA VAL A 135 -5.36 10.14 8.73
C VAL A 135 -6.66 9.78 7.99
N LEU A 136 -7.81 10.12 8.56
CA LEU A 136 -9.11 9.79 7.95
C LEU A 136 -9.35 10.54 6.65
N GLY A 137 -8.99 11.83 6.58
CA GLY A 137 -9.14 12.64 5.37
C GLY A 137 -8.34 12.09 4.19
N PHE A 138 -7.07 11.75 4.40
CA PHE A 138 -6.22 11.16 3.37
C PHE A 138 -6.66 9.73 3.02
N SER A 139 -7.10 8.94 4.00
CA SER A 139 -7.64 7.59 3.74
C SER A 139 -8.88 7.64 2.87
N LEU A 140 -9.82 8.56 3.15
CA LEU A 140 -11.00 8.78 2.31
C LEU A 140 -10.63 9.22 0.89
N PHE A 141 -9.62 10.08 0.76
CA PHE A 141 -9.11 10.48 -0.56
C PHE A 141 -8.55 9.29 -1.35
N CYS A 142 -7.74 8.42 -0.70
CA CYS A 142 -7.22 7.23 -1.36
C CYS A 142 -8.33 6.27 -1.79
N VAL A 143 -9.31 6.01 -0.93
CA VAL A 143 -10.46 5.16 -1.29
C VAL A 143 -11.27 5.78 -2.43
N PHE A 144 -11.42 7.11 -2.45
CA PHE A 144 -12.05 7.79 -3.60
C PHE A 144 -11.28 7.53 -4.91
N VAL A 145 -9.94 7.60 -4.88
CA VAL A 145 -9.11 7.26 -6.05
C VAL A 145 -9.29 5.79 -6.45
N GLU A 146 -9.32 4.85 -5.49
CA GLU A 146 -9.60 3.44 -5.79
C GLU A 146 -10.97 3.20 -6.43
N ILE A 147 -12.00 3.93 -5.98
CA ILE A 147 -13.32 3.86 -6.61
C ILE A 147 -13.23 4.25 -8.10
N LEU A 148 -12.46 5.29 -8.43
CA LEU A 148 -12.23 5.69 -9.82
C LEU A 148 -11.47 4.62 -10.60
N LEU A 149 -10.40 4.05 -10.01
CA LEU A 149 -9.62 2.97 -10.62
C LEU A 149 -10.48 1.72 -10.85
N HIS A 150 -11.34 1.38 -9.89
CA HIS A 150 -12.30 0.29 -10.02
C HIS A 150 -13.32 0.56 -11.14
N ALA A 151 -13.85 1.77 -11.23
CA ALA A 151 -14.79 2.17 -12.28
C ALA A 151 -14.17 2.14 -13.69
N THR A 152 -12.85 2.31 -13.81
CA THR A 152 -12.15 2.21 -15.10
C THR A 152 -11.71 0.78 -15.46
N GLY A 153 -11.92 -0.19 -14.56
CA GLY A 153 -11.48 -1.57 -14.76
C GLY A 153 -9.97 -1.79 -14.59
N PHE A 154 -9.24 -0.79 -14.06
CA PHE A 154 -7.81 -0.92 -13.77
C PHE A 154 -7.54 -1.77 -12.53
N PHE A 155 -8.43 -1.67 -11.55
CA PHE A 155 -8.31 -2.24 -10.21
C PHE A 155 -9.64 -2.88 -9.80
N HIS A 156 -9.62 -4.03 -9.13
CA HIS A 156 -10.83 -4.76 -8.74
C HIS A 156 -10.80 -5.17 -7.28
N TRP A 157 -11.92 -4.94 -6.58
CA TRP A 157 -12.22 -5.56 -5.29
C TRP A 157 -12.94 -6.88 -5.52
N GLU A 158 -12.34 -7.98 -5.04
CA GLU A 158 -12.80 -9.34 -5.37
C GLU A 158 -13.83 -9.89 -4.38
N TYR A 159 -13.95 -9.29 -3.21
CA TYR A 159 -14.84 -9.77 -2.14
C TYR A 159 -15.96 -8.76 -1.86
N TRP A 160 -17.16 -9.26 -1.60
CA TRP A 160 -18.33 -8.47 -1.27
C TRP A 160 -18.16 -7.57 -0.04
N TRP A 161 -17.40 -8.06 0.95
CA TRP A 161 -17.11 -7.33 2.20
C TRP A 161 -15.96 -6.31 2.05
N TRP A 162 -15.22 -6.35 0.95
CA TRP A 162 -14.19 -5.38 0.60
C TRP A 162 -14.62 -4.69 -0.70
N ASN A 163 -15.70 -3.90 -0.63
CA ASN A 163 -16.32 -3.25 -1.78
C ASN A 163 -17.12 -2.03 -1.35
N VAL A 164 -17.72 -1.29 -2.29
CA VAL A 164 -18.43 -0.02 -2.10
C VAL A 164 -19.38 0.00 -0.88
N PRO A 165 -20.22 -1.01 -0.57
CA PRO A 165 -21.05 -0.96 0.64
C PRO A 165 -20.27 -0.94 1.94
N PHE A 166 -18.99 -1.36 1.91
CA PHE A 166 -18.13 -1.52 3.07
C PHE A 166 -16.92 -0.57 3.08
N ILE A 167 -17.03 0.60 2.45
CA ILE A 167 -16.00 1.65 2.43
C ILE A 167 -15.40 1.94 3.81
N PRO A 168 -16.16 2.03 4.93
CA PRO A 168 -15.56 2.23 6.24
C PRO A 168 -14.51 1.17 6.61
N LEU A 169 -14.69 -0.08 6.18
CA LEU A 169 -13.74 -1.16 6.42
C LEU A 169 -12.44 -0.91 5.63
N ILE A 170 -12.54 -0.54 4.35
CA ILE A 170 -11.41 -0.23 3.49
C ILE A 170 -10.64 0.98 4.04
N VAL A 171 -11.36 2.02 4.49
CA VAL A 171 -10.74 3.20 5.13
C VAL A 171 -9.99 2.81 6.39
N LEU A 172 -10.59 2.03 7.29
CA LEU A 172 -10.02 1.75 8.61
C LEU A 172 -8.90 0.70 8.57
N LEU A 173 -9.08 -0.39 7.84
CA LEU A 173 -8.12 -1.50 7.80
C LEU A 173 -7.12 -1.39 6.64
N GLY A 174 -7.51 -0.76 5.54
CA GLY A 174 -6.62 -0.43 4.45
C GLY A 174 -5.79 0.81 4.78
N TYR A 175 -6.27 1.96 4.37
CA TYR A 175 -5.47 3.19 4.34
C TYR A 175 -5.16 3.85 5.69
N ALA A 176 -6.10 3.80 6.67
CA ALA A 176 -5.85 4.47 7.95
C ALA A 176 -4.64 3.87 8.69
N THR A 177 -4.33 2.60 8.49
CA THR A 177 -3.15 1.95 9.05
C THR A 177 -1.86 2.54 8.50
N PHE A 178 -1.79 2.82 7.19
CA PHE A 178 -0.62 3.42 6.52
C PHE A 178 -0.34 4.82 7.07
N PHE A 179 -1.36 5.68 7.06
CA PHE A 179 -1.26 7.07 7.50
C PHE A 179 -1.01 7.16 9.01
N ALA A 180 -1.62 6.28 9.82
CA ALA A 180 -1.40 6.26 11.26
C ALA A 180 0.04 5.88 11.61
N VAL A 181 0.61 4.87 10.94
CA VAL A 181 2.00 4.45 11.14
C VAL A 181 2.97 5.55 10.70
N ALA A 182 2.74 6.19 9.55
CA ALA A 182 3.55 7.31 9.10
C ALA A 182 3.50 8.51 10.08
N ALA A 183 2.31 8.89 10.55
CA ALA A 183 2.16 9.95 11.55
C ALA A 183 2.85 9.59 12.87
N TRP A 184 2.73 8.34 13.32
CA TRP A 184 3.39 7.86 14.53
C TRP A 184 4.92 7.91 14.44
N VAL A 185 5.50 7.46 13.31
CA VAL A 185 6.95 7.54 13.08
C VAL A 185 7.41 8.99 12.99
N PHE A 186 6.66 9.85 12.29
CA PHE A 186 6.95 11.28 12.20
C PHE A 186 6.93 11.96 13.58
N ASP A 187 5.93 11.65 14.42
CA ASP A 187 5.77 12.23 15.75
C ASP A 187 6.81 11.76 16.80
N MET A 188 7.68 10.80 16.46
CA MET A 188 8.89 10.49 17.24
C MET A 188 9.92 11.63 17.19
N GLY A 189 9.76 12.58 16.26
CA GLY A 189 10.57 13.78 16.15
C GLY A 189 12.05 13.48 15.91
N ASN A 190 12.93 13.96 16.80
CA ASN A 190 14.38 13.81 16.65
C ASN A 190 14.94 12.47 17.19
N ASP A 191 14.09 11.53 17.62
CA ASP A 191 14.56 10.21 18.07
C ASP A 191 14.82 9.27 16.88
N LEU A 192 15.90 9.58 16.17
CA LEU A 192 16.32 8.82 14.98
C LEU A 192 16.53 7.32 15.30
N ARG A 193 17.02 6.99 16.50
CA ARG A 193 17.22 5.58 16.87
C ARG A 193 15.91 4.82 16.94
N ARG A 194 14.89 5.42 17.55
CA ARG A 194 13.55 4.82 17.64
C ARG A 194 12.90 4.69 16.26
N GLN A 195 12.99 5.73 15.43
CA GLN A 195 12.48 5.71 14.05
C GLN A 195 13.15 4.60 13.24
N LEU A 196 14.49 4.52 13.27
CA LEU A 196 15.24 3.46 12.57
C LEU A 196 14.88 2.06 13.08
N THR A 197 14.65 1.90 14.38
CA THR A 197 14.25 0.60 14.96
C THR A 197 12.88 0.19 14.42
N VAL A 198 11.90 1.09 14.41
CA VAL A 198 10.54 0.77 13.91
C VAL A 198 10.57 0.48 12.41
N VAL A 199 11.13 1.39 11.61
CA VAL A 199 11.18 1.23 10.14
C VAL A 199 12.01 0.00 9.75
N GLY A 200 13.14 -0.22 10.42
CA GLY A 200 13.98 -1.40 10.20
C GLY A 200 13.27 -2.70 10.56
N SER A 201 12.46 -2.71 11.63
CA SER A 201 11.66 -3.88 12.00
C SER A 201 10.57 -4.16 10.97
N MET A 202 9.88 -3.13 10.47
CA MET A 202 8.89 -3.28 9.39
C MET A 202 9.55 -3.83 8.12
N ALA A 203 10.67 -3.24 7.70
CA ALA A 203 11.42 -3.71 6.53
C ALA A 203 11.89 -5.17 6.69
N ALA A 204 12.32 -5.58 7.89
CA ALA A 204 12.70 -6.96 8.16
C ALA A 204 11.53 -7.93 8.07
N ILE A 205 10.35 -7.53 8.55
CA ILE A 205 9.10 -8.32 8.45
C ILE A 205 8.73 -8.50 6.97
N ASP A 206 8.67 -7.43 6.21
CA ASP A 206 8.29 -7.46 4.79
C ASP A 206 9.27 -8.28 3.96
N LEU A 207 10.58 -8.03 4.16
CA LEU A 207 11.62 -8.77 3.46
C LEU A 207 11.57 -10.27 3.79
N THR A 208 11.34 -10.60 5.06
CA THR A 208 11.15 -11.99 5.48
C THR A 208 9.92 -12.60 4.82
N GLY A 209 8.80 -11.87 4.81
CA GLY A 209 7.56 -12.30 4.14
C GLY A 209 7.78 -12.56 2.65
N ILE A 210 8.42 -11.62 1.94
CA ILE A 210 8.72 -11.76 0.52
C ILE A 210 9.63 -12.97 0.25
N ILE A 211 10.69 -13.15 1.05
CA ILE A 211 11.63 -14.26 0.85
C ILE A 211 10.97 -15.61 1.18
N VAL A 212 10.28 -15.68 2.31
CA VAL A 212 9.68 -16.95 2.76
C VAL A 212 8.51 -17.34 1.86
N PHE A 213 7.57 -16.45 1.63
CA PHE A 213 6.36 -16.78 0.86
C PHE A 213 6.57 -16.75 -0.67
N GLY A 214 7.57 -15.98 -1.16
CA GLY A 214 7.95 -15.97 -2.57
C GLY A 214 8.86 -17.15 -2.92
N PRO A 215 10.19 -16.96 -3.01
CA PRO A 215 11.09 -17.98 -3.57
C PRO A 215 11.21 -19.25 -2.74
N VAL A 216 10.95 -19.26 -1.42
CA VAL A 216 11.07 -20.45 -0.58
C VAL A 216 9.83 -21.33 -0.66
N LEU A 217 8.63 -20.75 -0.50
CA LEU A 217 7.37 -21.50 -0.47
C LEU A 217 6.58 -21.41 -1.78
N GLY A 218 6.83 -20.42 -2.62
CA GLY A 218 6.10 -20.21 -3.88
C GLY A 218 4.62 -19.87 -3.69
N TRP A 219 4.27 -19.18 -2.61
CA TRP A 219 2.88 -18.82 -2.28
C TRP A 219 2.46 -17.48 -2.87
N ILE A 220 3.41 -16.54 -3.11
CA ILE A 220 3.16 -15.18 -3.62
C ILE A 220 4.05 -14.83 -4.81
#